data_d1ad9b6127bffea1b38c90b5798239d3
#
_entry.id   d1ad9b6127bffea1b38c90b5798239d3
#
_cell.length_a   1.000
_cell.length_b   1.000
_cell.length_c   1.000
_cell.angle_alpha   90.00
_cell.angle_beta   90.00
_cell.angle_gamma   90.00
#
_symmetry.space_group_name_H-M   'P 1'
#
loop_
_entity.id
_entity.type
_entity.pdbx_description
1 polymer ?
#
loop_
_entity_poly.entity_id
_entity_poly.type
_entity_poly.pdbx_seq_one_letter_code
_entity_poly.pdbx_strand_id
1 'polypeptide(L)'
;RAGVMAGQLAQLNNELIALTAEVLDTFTWAENGIQSPEHWLSVMCATSPARARDIVAIARRRGEFPVLEEKMAAGTVSLDQMTVVARNVPASYSDAVSVFVEHATVQQLRRALPKYGFEEPPDEHETPRPGPSGDEGPTLQMGTLGGRFQLRYEADALEGALVEQALREAKDALFTAGHAEATFADAILEVASR
;
A
#
# COMPACT_ATOMS: atom_id res chain seq x y z
N ARG A 1 1.30 35.38 4.29
CA ARG A 1 1.75 35.11 2.91
C ARG A 1 2.12 33.65 2.71
N ALA A 2 2.93 33.04 3.59
CA ALA A 2 3.32 31.61 3.46
C ALA A 2 2.11 30.65 3.48
N GLY A 3 1.13 30.87 4.39
CA GLY A 3 -0.09 30.05 4.45
C GLY A 3 -0.92 30.10 3.17
N VAL A 4 -1.04 31.27 2.53
CA VAL A 4 -1.75 31.40 1.25
C VAL A 4 -1.05 30.57 0.15
N MET A 5 0.28 30.66 0.08
CA MET A 5 1.05 29.87 -0.89
C MET A 5 0.95 28.36 -0.63
N ALA A 6 0.97 27.96 0.65
CA ALA A 6 0.78 26.56 1.04
C ALA A 6 -0.61 26.05 0.63
N GLY A 7 -1.65 26.86 0.83
CA GLY A 7 -3.01 26.52 0.38
C GLY A 7 -3.12 26.36 -1.13
N GLN A 8 -2.52 27.28 -1.90
CA GLN A 8 -2.48 27.18 -3.37
C GLN A 8 -1.74 25.91 -3.82
N LEU A 9 -0.63 25.57 -3.15
CA LEU A 9 0.10 24.34 -3.45
C LEU A 9 -0.74 23.09 -3.15
N ALA A 10 -1.51 23.09 -2.08
CA ALA A 10 -2.43 21.99 -1.76
C ALA A 10 -3.52 21.82 -2.82
N GLN A 11 -4.11 22.92 -3.30
CA GLN A 11 -5.09 22.92 -4.38
C GLN A 11 -4.53 22.34 -5.68
N LEU A 12 -3.34 22.79 -6.12
CA LEU A 12 -2.67 22.25 -7.31
C LEU A 12 -2.32 20.76 -7.17
N ASN A 13 -1.91 20.33 -5.98
CA ASN A 13 -1.69 18.91 -5.71
C ASN A 13 -2.99 18.10 -5.78
N ASN A 14 -4.12 18.64 -5.33
CA ASN A 14 -5.41 17.98 -5.45
C ASN A 14 -5.81 17.81 -6.92
N GLU A 15 -5.59 18.83 -7.77
CA GLU A 15 -5.83 18.73 -9.22
C GLU A 15 -4.93 17.67 -9.87
N LEU A 16 -3.65 17.62 -9.48
CA LEU A 16 -2.70 16.61 -9.99
C LEU A 16 -3.10 15.19 -9.56
N ILE A 17 -3.60 15.01 -8.34
CA ILE A 17 -4.12 13.73 -7.86
C ILE A 17 -5.36 13.34 -8.67
N ALA A 18 -6.27 14.29 -8.95
CA ALA A 18 -7.44 14.05 -9.78
C ALA A 18 -7.07 13.56 -11.18
N LEU A 19 -6.17 14.27 -11.84
CA LEU A 19 -5.65 13.88 -13.14
C LEU A 19 -4.96 12.51 -13.10
N THR A 20 -4.20 12.24 -12.03
CA THR A 20 -3.52 10.95 -11.87
C THR A 20 -4.54 9.81 -11.72
N ALA A 21 -5.65 10.03 -11.02
CA ALA A 21 -6.71 9.03 -10.89
C ALA A 21 -7.34 8.73 -12.27
N GLU A 22 -7.66 9.75 -13.08
CA GLU A 22 -8.15 9.54 -14.45
C GLU A 22 -7.16 8.76 -15.32
N VAL A 23 -5.87 9.06 -15.22
CA VAL A 23 -4.81 8.37 -15.95
C VAL A 23 -4.67 6.91 -15.49
N LEU A 24 -4.89 6.62 -14.22
CA LEU A 24 -4.93 5.26 -13.68
C LEU A 24 -6.12 4.47 -14.22
N ASP A 25 -7.31 5.06 -14.21
CA ASP A 25 -8.56 4.43 -14.65
C ASP A 25 -8.57 4.16 -16.17
N THR A 26 -7.98 5.06 -16.95
CA THR A 26 -7.92 4.95 -18.42
C THR A 26 -6.70 4.20 -18.93
N PHE A 27 -5.75 3.83 -18.07
CA PHE A 27 -4.47 3.22 -18.42
C PHE A 27 -3.62 4.02 -19.42
N THR A 28 -3.90 5.32 -19.60
CA THR A 28 -3.19 6.18 -20.56
C THR A 28 -1.73 6.45 -20.18
N TRP A 29 -1.32 6.10 -18.96
CA TRP A 29 0.09 6.13 -18.56
C TRP A 29 0.96 5.06 -19.26
N ALA A 30 0.36 3.96 -19.75
CA ALA A 30 1.08 2.78 -20.24
C ALA A 30 1.60 2.91 -21.68
N GLU A 31 1.87 4.12 -22.14
CA GLU A 31 2.33 4.41 -23.49
C GLU A 31 3.83 4.77 -23.53
N ASN A 32 4.44 4.68 -24.71
CA ASN A 32 5.79 5.20 -25.02
C ASN A 32 6.92 4.74 -24.08
N GLY A 33 6.87 3.48 -23.62
CA GLY A 33 7.94 2.93 -22.77
C GLY A 33 7.85 3.31 -21.29
N ILE A 34 6.75 3.90 -20.87
CA ILE A 34 6.46 4.14 -19.44
C ILE A 34 6.19 2.80 -18.76
N GLN A 35 6.85 2.55 -17.63
CA GLN A 35 6.81 1.26 -16.93
C GLN A 35 5.82 1.20 -15.76
N SER A 36 5.42 2.36 -15.24
CA SER A 36 4.47 2.46 -14.13
C SER A 36 3.85 3.85 -14.07
N PRO A 37 2.72 4.02 -13.35
CA PRO A 37 2.13 5.34 -13.09
C PRO A 37 3.10 6.30 -12.40
N GLU A 38 3.93 5.80 -11.49
CA GLU A 38 4.95 6.59 -10.80
C GLU A 38 6.04 7.06 -11.77
N HIS A 39 6.42 6.21 -12.74
CA HIS A 39 7.35 6.57 -13.81
C HIS A 39 6.73 7.64 -14.72
N TRP A 40 5.45 7.49 -15.06
CA TRP A 40 4.71 8.50 -15.82
C TRP A 40 4.76 9.89 -15.16
N LEU A 41 4.41 9.96 -13.85
CA LEU A 41 4.50 11.20 -13.08
C LEU A 41 5.92 11.77 -13.04
N SER A 42 6.93 10.91 -12.87
CA SER A 42 8.32 11.35 -12.85
C SER A 42 8.76 11.96 -14.17
N VAL A 43 8.31 11.42 -15.28
CA VAL A 43 8.62 11.94 -16.63
C VAL A 43 7.82 13.20 -16.94
N MET A 44 6.50 13.19 -16.71
CA MET A 44 5.62 14.29 -17.09
C MET A 44 5.75 15.52 -16.17
N CYS A 45 5.99 15.31 -14.89
CA CYS A 45 6.02 16.38 -13.90
C CYS A 45 7.41 16.66 -13.35
N ALA A 46 8.46 15.98 -13.83
CA ALA A 46 9.83 16.10 -13.32
C ALA A 46 9.91 15.94 -11.80
N THR A 47 9.05 15.07 -11.23
CA THR A 47 8.95 14.87 -9.79
C THR A 47 9.82 13.70 -9.33
N SER A 48 10.20 13.69 -8.05
CA SER A 48 10.98 12.58 -7.50
C SER A 48 10.15 11.30 -7.44
N PRO A 49 10.76 10.10 -7.55
CA PRO A 49 10.05 8.83 -7.42
C PRO A 49 9.32 8.66 -6.08
N ALA A 50 9.81 9.28 -5.00
CA ALA A 50 9.14 9.26 -3.71
C ALA A 50 7.81 10.04 -3.76
N ARG A 51 7.84 11.26 -4.30
CA ARG A 51 6.66 12.10 -4.46
C ARG A 51 5.66 11.50 -5.45
N ALA A 52 6.13 10.90 -6.54
CA ALA A 52 5.28 10.19 -7.50
C ALA A 52 4.52 9.04 -6.80
N ARG A 53 5.19 8.25 -5.98
CA ARG A 53 4.54 7.19 -5.18
C ARG A 53 3.49 7.73 -4.21
N ASP A 54 3.74 8.87 -3.59
CA ASP A 54 2.78 9.50 -2.68
C ASP A 54 1.51 9.93 -3.43
N ILE A 55 1.66 10.57 -4.58
CA ILE A 55 0.55 11.02 -5.42
C ILE A 55 -0.27 9.82 -5.94
N VAL A 56 0.40 8.78 -6.45
CA VAL A 56 -0.28 7.56 -6.95
C VAL A 56 -1.02 6.84 -5.82
N ALA A 57 -0.43 6.76 -4.62
CA ALA A 57 -1.07 6.14 -3.47
C ALA A 57 -2.37 6.84 -3.08
N ILE A 58 -2.41 8.17 -3.12
CA ILE A 58 -3.63 8.95 -2.86
C ILE A 58 -4.63 8.79 -4.02
N ALA A 59 -4.16 8.88 -5.27
CA ALA A 59 -4.99 8.77 -6.45
C ALA A 59 -5.74 7.42 -6.53
N ARG A 60 -5.10 6.32 -6.14
CA ARG A 60 -5.73 4.98 -6.07
C ARG A 60 -6.85 4.88 -5.05
N ARG A 61 -6.83 5.76 -4.05
CA ARG A 61 -7.82 5.79 -2.96
C ARG A 61 -8.76 6.99 -3.07
N ARG A 62 -8.84 7.59 -4.28
CA ARG A 62 -9.72 8.72 -4.53
C ARG A 62 -11.17 8.33 -4.29
N GLY A 63 -11.91 9.21 -3.59
CA GLY A 63 -13.28 8.98 -3.17
C GLY A 63 -13.43 8.26 -1.84
N GLU A 64 -12.37 7.65 -1.28
CA GLU A 64 -12.41 7.05 0.04
C GLU A 64 -12.41 8.09 1.18
N PHE A 65 -11.92 9.30 0.91
CA PHE A 65 -11.75 10.37 1.90
C PHE A 65 -12.40 11.69 1.45
N PRO A 66 -13.71 11.73 1.17
CA PRO A 66 -14.34 12.86 0.51
C PRO A 66 -14.18 14.18 1.29
N VAL A 67 -14.32 14.17 2.61
CA VAL A 67 -14.14 15.37 3.44
C VAL A 67 -12.69 15.89 3.40
N LEU A 68 -11.70 15.01 3.37
CA LEU A 68 -10.29 15.41 3.29
C LEU A 68 -9.93 15.88 1.88
N GLU A 69 -10.51 15.31 0.85
CA GLU A 69 -10.36 15.76 -0.54
C GLU A 69 -10.94 17.19 -0.71
N GLU A 70 -12.10 17.48 -0.15
CA GLU A 70 -12.66 18.83 -0.10
C GLU A 70 -11.74 19.82 0.65
N LYS A 71 -11.20 19.41 1.79
CA LYS A 71 -10.25 20.21 2.57
C LYS A 71 -8.93 20.46 1.80
N MET A 72 -8.46 19.48 1.05
CA MET A 72 -7.30 19.62 0.18
C MET A 72 -7.60 20.59 -0.98
N ALA A 73 -8.78 20.48 -1.59
CA ALA A 73 -9.26 21.42 -2.61
C ALA A 73 -9.44 22.84 -2.06
N ALA A 74 -9.84 22.98 -0.80
CA ALA A 74 -9.92 24.26 -0.10
C ALA A 74 -8.53 24.80 0.32
N GLY A 75 -7.48 24.00 0.25
CA GLY A 75 -6.10 24.38 0.61
C GLY A 75 -5.78 24.29 2.11
N THR A 76 -6.60 23.60 2.90
CA THR A 76 -6.41 23.44 4.36
C THR A 76 -5.70 22.13 4.73
N VAL A 77 -5.69 21.14 3.86
CA VAL A 77 -4.96 19.88 4.02
C VAL A 77 -3.90 19.75 2.94
N SER A 78 -2.67 19.46 3.33
CA SER A 78 -1.52 19.33 2.43
C SER A 78 -1.40 17.92 1.82
N LEU A 79 -0.63 17.81 0.73
CA LEU A 79 -0.26 16.50 0.14
C LEU A 79 0.40 15.56 1.17
N ASP A 80 1.30 16.10 2.00
CA ASP A 80 2.02 15.29 2.98
C ASP A 80 1.12 14.75 4.09
N GLN A 81 0.10 15.54 4.52
CA GLN A 81 -0.92 15.08 5.46
C GLN A 81 -1.77 13.97 4.81
N MET A 82 -2.25 14.22 3.58
CA MET A 82 -3.05 13.25 2.84
C MET A 82 -2.29 11.95 2.55
N THR A 83 -0.99 12.02 2.29
CA THR A 83 -0.12 10.84 2.13
C THR A 83 -0.11 9.96 3.38
N VAL A 84 -0.03 10.57 4.57
CA VAL A 84 -0.04 9.80 5.82
C VAL A 84 -1.40 9.14 6.04
N VAL A 85 -2.48 9.83 5.73
CA VAL A 85 -3.85 9.26 5.79
C VAL A 85 -3.99 8.09 4.82
N ALA A 86 -3.69 8.29 3.55
CA ALA A 86 -3.84 7.27 2.52
C ALA A 86 -3.06 5.98 2.80
N ARG A 87 -2.00 6.05 3.60
CA ARG A 87 -1.18 4.88 3.95
C ARG A 87 -1.61 4.16 5.22
N ASN A 88 -2.35 4.83 6.11
CA ASN A 88 -2.55 4.31 7.47
C ASN A 88 -4.01 4.25 7.90
N VAL A 89 -4.94 4.92 7.19
CA VAL A 89 -6.34 5.04 7.63
C VAL A 89 -7.24 4.21 6.72
N PRO A 90 -8.06 3.32 7.26
CA PRO A 90 -9.14 2.67 6.51
C PRO A 90 -10.20 3.70 6.07
N ALA A 91 -10.86 3.46 4.93
CA ALA A 91 -11.89 4.34 4.39
C ALA A 91 -13.06 4.59 5.36
N SER A 92 -13.41 3.58 6.16
CA SER A 92 -14.45 3.65 7.20
C SER A 92 -14.21 4.70 8.28
N TYR A 93 -12.96 5.16 8.45
CA TYR A 93 -12.57 6.19 9.42
C TYR A 93 -12.37 7.58 8.80
N SER A 94 -12.73 7.78 7.53
CA SER A 94 -12.57 9.04 6.79
C SER A 94 -13.06 10.26 7.59
N ASP A 95 -14.31 10.23 8.04
CA ASP A 95 -14.93 11.35 8.74
C ASP A 95 -14.33 11.55 10.14
N ALA A 96 -14.09 10.46 10.86
CA ALA A 96 -13.56 10.51 12.21
C ALA A 96 -12.16 11.15 12.29
N VAL A 97 -11.30 10.93 11.27
CA VAL A 97 -9.95 11.50 11.26
C VAL A 97 -9.87 12.89 10.66
N SER A 98 -10.90 13.34 9.93
CA SER A 98 -10.88 14.57 9.14
C SER A 98 -10.54 15.83 9.95
N VAL A 99 -11.11 15.96 11.16
CA VAL A 99 -10.85 17.10 12.06
C VAL A 99 -9.43 17.06 12.60
N PHE A 100 -8.97 15.86 12.99
CA PHE A 100 -7.60 15.69 13.50
C PHE A 100 -6.57 16.00 12.44
N VAL A 101 -6.77 15.53 11.20
CA VAL A 101 -5.83 15.73 10.08
C VAL A 101 -5.67 17.21 9.75
N GLU A 102 -6.75 17.99 9.76
CA GLU A 102 -6.70 19.42 9.46
C GLU A 102 -5.83 20.22 10.44
N HIS A 103 -5.85 19.85 11.71
CA HIS A 103 -5.16 20.58 12.78
C HIS A 103 -3.81 20.00 13.18
N ALA A 104 -3.53 18.76 12.77
CA ALA A 104 -2.30 18.06 13.15
C ALA A 104 -1.16 18.33 12.17
N THR A 105 0.05 18.46 12.70
CA THR A 105 1.26 18.47 11.87
C THR A 105 1.52 17.09 11.28
N VAL A 106 2.24 17.05 10.14
CA VAL A 106 2.63 15.77 9.49
C VAL A 106 3.36 14.83 10.46
N GLN A 107 4.19 15.39 11.37
CA GLN A 107 4.89 14.57 12.37
C GLN A 107 3.94 13.96 13.41
N GLN A 108 2.90 14.70 13.82
CA GLN A 108 1.88 14.18 14.74
C GLN A 108 1.08 13.08 14.07
N LEU A 109 0.67 13.26 12.81
CA LEU A 109 -0.01 12.23 12.02
C LEU A 109 0.84 10.96 11.87
N ARG A 110 2.11 11.09 11.49
CA ARG A 110 3.05 9.96 11.38
C ARG A 110 3.28 9.19 12.68
N ARG A 111 3.13 9.84 13.84
CA ARG A 111 3.26 9.21 15.15
C ARG A 111 1.97 8.56 15.62
N ALA A 112 0.83 9.19 15.34
CA ALA A 112 -0.47 8.78 15.85
C ALA A 112 -1.12 7.70 14.98
N LEU A 113 -1.29 7.94 13.67
CA LEU A 113 -2.10 7.10 12.81
C LEU A 113 -1.60 5.65 12.68
N PRO A 114 -0.28 5.35 12.55
CA PRO A 114 0.18 3.96 12.49
C PRO A 114 0.03 3.18 13.80
N LYS A 115 -0.17 3.89 14.92
CA LYS A 115 -0.33 3.27 16.25
C LYS A 115 -1.79 3.19 16.67
N TYR A 116 -2.67 3.87 15.96
CA TYR A 116 -4.09 3.83 16.22
C TYR A 116 -4.62 2.47 15.75
N GLY A 117 -5.18 1.70 16.67
CA GLY A 117 -5.86 0.45 16.33
C GLY A 117 -7.18 0.76 15.65
N PHE A 118 -7.14 0.96 14.34
CA PHE A 118 -8.36 1.04 13.55
C PHE A 118 -9.00 -0.35 13.58
N GLU A 119 -10.00 -0.52 14.43
CA GLU A 119 -10.90 -1.67 14.35
C GLU A 119 -11.77 -1.43 13.12
N GLU A 120 -11.69 -2.28 12.10
CA GLU A 120 -12.70 -2.27 11.05
C GLU A 120 -14.04 -2.51 11.74
N PRO A 121 -15.05 -1.60 11.60
CA PRO A 121 -16.37 -1.90 12.09
C PRO A 121 -16.78 -3.22 11.44
N PRO A 122 -17.39 -4.16 12.19
CA PRO A 122 -17.90 -5.37 11.58
C PRO A 122 -18.81 -4.91 10.44
N ASP A 123 -18.49 -5.33 9.22
CA ASP A 123 -19.30 -5.05 8.05
C ASP A 123 -20.73 -5.46 8.38
N GLU A 124 -21.67 -4.52 8.41
CA GLU A 124 -23.12 -4.81 8.62
C GLU A 124 -23.65 -5.74 7.51
N HIS A 125 -22.83 -6.07 6.54
CA HIS A 125 -23.04 -7.06 5.47
C HIS A 125 -22.04 -8.21 5.51
N GLU A 126 -21.20 -8.28 6.53
CA GLU A 126 -20.61 -9.58 6.81
C GLU A 126 -21.70 -10.50 7.40
N THR A 127 -22.45 -11.16 6.53
CA THR A 127 -22.55 -12.61 6.71
C THR A 127 -21.17 -13.06 7.13
N PRO A 128 -21.01 -13.64 8.37
CA PRO A 128 -19.69 -13.98 8.87
C PRO A 128 -18.96 -14.61 7.70
N ARG A 129 -17.84 -13.97 7.27
CA ARG A 129 -16.96 -14.66 6.34
C ARG A 129 -16.76 -15.99 7.00
N PRO A 130 -17.19 -17.09 6.38
CA PRO A 130 -16.75 -18.37 6.84
C PRO A 130 -15.25 -18.16 6.95
N GLY A 131 -14.66 -18.37 8.12
CA GLY A 131 -13.22 -18.44 8.26
C GLY A 131 -12.77 -19.30 7.11
N PRO A 132 -11.65 -19.00 6.40
CA PRO A 132 -11.38 -19.45 5.04
C PRO A 132 -12.15 -20.73 4.74
N SER A 133 -13.24 -20.55 4.00
CA SER A 133 -14.14 -21.64 3.69
C SER A 133 -13.27 -22.61 2.92
N GLY A 134 -13.09 -23.81 3.45
CA GLY A 134 -12.16 -24.82 2.94
C GLY A 134 -12.43 -25.26 1.50
N ASP A 135 -12.85 -24.35 0.65
CA ASP A 135 -13.17 -24.52 -0.76
C ASP A 135 -12.44 -23.49 -1.67
N GLU A 136 -11.73 -22.51 -1.14
CA GLU A 136 -10.77 -21.73 -1.91
C GLU A 136 -9.42 -22.43 -1.81
N GLY A 137 -9.03 -23.10 -2.89
CA GLY A 137 -7.74 -23.78 -3.00
C GLY A 137 -6.58 -22.81 -2.75
N PRO A 138 -5.37 -23.33 -2.53
CA PRO A 138 -4.21 -22.51 -2.20
C PRO A 138 -3.94 -21.44 -3.25
N THR A 139 -3.64 -20.25 -2.82
CA THR A 139 -3.30 -19.13 -3.70
C THR A 139 -1.82 -18.77 -3.59
N LEU A 140 -1.18 -18.52 -4.74
CA LEU A 140 0.22 -18.13 -4.83
C LEU A 140 0.33 -16.83 -5.63
N GLN A 141 0.82 -15.78 -5.00
CA GLN A 141 1.10 -14.50 -5.64
C GLN A 141 2.62 -14.31 -5.75
N MET A 142 3.08 -13.98 -6.95
CA MET A 142 4.49 -13.72 -7.22
C MET A 142 4.62 -12.36 -7.91
N GLY A 143 5.61 -11.57 -7.51
CA GLY A 143 5.86 -10.27 -8.10
C GLY A 143 7.24 -9.74 -7.78
N THR A 144 7.61 -8.65 -8.45
CA THR A 144 8.84 -7.91 -8.16
C THR A 144 8.49 -6.49 -7.75
N LEU A 145 8.89 -6.09 -6.56
CA LEU A 145 8.70 -4.74 -6.04
C LEU A 145 10.03 -4.14 -5.61
N GLY A 146 10.40 -3.01 -6.17
CA GLY A 146 11.65 -2.32 -5.84
C GLY A 146 12.91 -3.15 -6.13
N GLY A 147 12.91 -4.00 -7.16
CA GLY A 147 14.02 -4.90 -7.50
C GLY A 147 14.12 -6.14 -6.59
N ARG A 148 13.15 -6.36 -5.69
CA ARG A 148 13.09 -7.54 -4.82
C ARG A 148 11.95 -8.45 -5.26
N PHE A 149 12.23 -9.73 -5.45
CA PHE A 149 11.20 -10.73 -5.67
C PHE A 149 10.41 -10.96 -4.39
N GLN A 150 9.07 -10.99 -4.53
CA GLN A 150 8.13 -11.27 -3.44
C GLN A 150 7.30 -12.49 -3.79
N LEU A 151 7.14 -13.38 -2.82
CA LEU A 151 6.31 -14.56 -2.88
C LEU A 151 5.35 -14.52 -1.69
N ARG A 152 4.05 -14.65 -1.95
CA ARG A 152 3.00 -14.77 -0.92
C ARG A 152 2.18 -16.01 -1.21
N TYR A 153 2.16 -16.94 -0.27
CA TYR A 153 1.37 -18.17 -0.32
C TYR A 153 0.33 -18.11 0.79
N GLU A 154 -0.91 -18.40 0.42
CA GLU A 154 -2.05 -18.50 1.33
C GLU A 154 -2.75 -19.83 1.04
N ALA A 155 -2.97 -20.62 2.09
CA ALA A 155 -3.60 -21.91 2.03
C ALA A 155 -4.31 -22.23 3.33
N ASP A 156 -5.11 -23.28 3.37
CA ASP A 156 -5.67 -23.78 4.63
C ASP A 156 -4.56 -24.25 5.61
N ALA A 157 -4.97 -24.49 6.86
CA ALA A 157 -4.01 -24.84 7.91
C ALA A 157 -3.27 -26.16 7.65
N LEU A 158 -3.89 -27.12 6.94
CA LEU A 158 -3.29 -28.42 6.64
C LEU A 158 -2.25 -28.28 5.53
N GLU A 159 -2.60 -27.61 4.43
CA GLU A 159 -1.69 -27.36 3.31
C GLU A 159 -0.55 -26.43 3.71
N GLY A 160 -0.84 -25.39 4.53
CA GLY A 160 0.16 -24.52 5.10
C GLY A 160 1.18 -25.26 5.97
N ALA A 161 0.72 -26.22 6.77
CA ALA A 161 1.61 -27.08 7.58
C ALA A 161 2.53 -27.97 6.72
N LEU A 162 2.03 -28.48 5.59
CA LEU A 162 2.84 -29.27 4.65
C LEU A 162 3.96 -28.42 4.03
N VAL A 163 3.64 -27.19 3.61
CA VAL A 163 4.63 -26.24 3.06
C VAL A 163 5.65 -25.86 4.12
N GLU A 164 5.20 -25.57 5.34
CA GLU A 164 6.09 -25.23 6.45
C GLU A 164 7.04 -26.40 6.77
N GLN A 165 6.53 -27.63 6.77
CA GLN A 165 7.34 -28.81 7.00
C GLN A 165 8.40 -29.00 5.90
N ALA A 166 8.02 -28.86 4.62
CA ALA A 166 8.95 -28.97 3.51
C ALA A 166 10.08 -27.92 3.57
N LEU A 167 9.74 -26.71 3.97
CA LEU A 167 10.73 -25.63 4.16
C LEU A 167 11.65 -25.89 5.36
N ARG A 168 11.14 -26.45 6.45
CA ARG A 168 11.96 -26.86 7.59
C ARG A 168 12.94 -27.98 7.20
N GLU A 169 12.46 -29.01 6.52
CA GLU A 169 13.32 -30.10 6.04
C GLU A 169 14.41 -29.62 5.08
N ALA A 170 14.07 -28.70 4.16
CA ALA A 170 15.07 -28.10 3.26
C ALA A 170 16.10 -27.27 4.03
N LYS A 171 15.67 -26.49 5.03
CA LYS A 171 16.58 -25.74 5.89
C LYS A 171 17.50 -26.64 6.69
N ASP A 172 16.98 -27.74 7.26
CA ASP A 172 17.78 -28.70 8.04
C ASP A 172 18.79 -29.44 7.13
N ALA A 173 18.42 -29.73 5.88
CA ALA A 173 19.31 -30.30 4.88
C ALA A 173 20.47 -29.34 4.55
N LEU A 174 20.19 -28.04 4.37
CA LEU A 174 21.21 -27.02 4.17
C LEU A 174 22.14 -26.91 5.37
N PHE A 175 21.61 -26.94 6.59
CA PHE A 175 22.39 -26.93 7.81
C PHE A 175 23.33 -28.14 7.90
N THR A 176 22.81 -29.34 7.57
CA THR A 176 23.60 -30.58 7.55
C THR A 176 24.70 -30.55 6.47
N ALA A 177 24.44 -29.85 5.36
CA ALA A 177 25.43 -29.64 4.28
C ALA A 177 26.51 -28.58 4.62
N GLY A 178 26.45 -28.00 5.82
CA GLY A 178 27.50 -27.07 6.33
C GLY A 178 27.09 -25.58 6.23
N HIS A 179 25.86 -25.27 5.85
CA HIS A 179 25.35 -23.88 5.82
C HIS A 179 24.77 -23.49 7.19
N ALA A 180 25.62 -23.19 8.16
CA ALA A 180 25.23 -22.94 9.57
C ALA A 180 24.28 -21.72 9.75
N GLU A 181 24.22 -20.81 8.80
CA GLU A 181 23.35 -19.61 8.83
C GLU A 181 22.16 -19.70 7.86
N ALA A 182 21.78 -20.91 7.40
CA ALA A 182 20.70 -21.10 6.46
C ALA A 182 19.38 -20.52 7.00
N THR A 183 18.72 -19.72 6.17
CA THR A 183 17.42 -19.09 6.45
C THR A 183 16.28 -19.83 5.76
N PHE A 184 15.03 -19.49 6.06
CA PHE A 184 13.88 -19.98 5.29
C PHE A 184 13.87 -19.47 3.83
N ALA A 185 14.50 -18.32 3.54
CA ALA A 185 14.66 -17.84 2.18
C ALA A 185 15.60 -18.74 1.37
N ASP A 186 16.68 -19.23 1.99
CA ASP A 186 17.60 -20.19 1.37
C ASP A 186 16.90 -21.54 1.16
N ALA A 187 16.03 -21.96 2.08
CA ALA A 187 15.23 -23.17 1.95
C ALA A 187 14.26 -23.11 0.76
N ILE A 188 13.65 -21.96 0.48
CA ILE A 188 12.81 -21.76 -0.72
C ILE A 188 13.63 -21.95 -2.00
N LEU A 189 14.84 -21.41 -2.06
CA LEU A 189 15.74 -21.58 -3.22
C LEU A 189 16.16 -23.03 -3.38
N GLU A 190 16.44 -23.75 -2.30
CA GLU A 190 16.78 -25.17 -2.31
C GLU A 190 15.62 -26.02 -2.84
N VAL A 191 14.39 -25.73 -2.39
CA VAL A 191 13.17 -26.43 -2.89
C VAL A 191 12.94 -26.15 -4.36
N ALA A 192 13.16 -24.91 -4.82
CA ALA A 192 12.98 -24.51 -6.21
C ALA A 192 14.05 -25.05 -7.17
N SER A 193 15.18 -25.51 -6.65
CA SER A 193 16.29 -26.05 -7.44
C SER A 193 16.25 -27.57 -7.66
N ARG A 194 15.30 -28.24 -7.02
CA ARG A 194 15.09 -29.70 -7.15
C ARG A 194 14.13 -30.02 -8.29
#